data_bdca19dd06a24337a4146089ac82d4c7
#
_entry.id   bdca19dd06a24337a4146089ac82d4c7
#
_cell.length_a   1.000
_cell.length_b   1.000
_cell.length_c   1.000
_cell.angle_alpha   90.00
_cell.angle_beta   90.00
_cell.angle_gamma   90.00
#
_symmetry.space_group_name_H-M   'P 1'
#
loop_
_entity.id
_entity.type
_entity.pdbx_description
1 polymer ?
#
loop_
_entity_poly.entity_id
_entity_poly.type
_entity_poly.pdbx_seq_one_letter_code
_entity_poly.pdbx_strand_id
1 'polypeptide(L)'
;HNVITLDPMLFEDDDKSQYLYFTTWGIFDGFGCGVAKLKDGEFDVNALPAGIKRDARRWHEDRPFPIAADSFFCEKRLIPNTELKDVFEAPFVFKRNGIYYLTYSSGSCHTDTYRVQYATSTEGPMGPFTYRGEILTTNENETVHGPGHHSILNIGDNYYIVYHRHNNPKSVHGFNRQVCVDRLSFD
;
A
#
# COMPACT_ATOMS: atom_id res chain seq x y z
N HIS A 1 -5.85 -9.88 20.47
CA HIS A 1 -5.86 -8.64 19.69
C HIS A 1 -6.38 -8.92 18.29
N ASN A 2 -7.26 -8.06 17.78
CA ASN A 2 -7.76 -8.19 16.41
C ASN A 2 -6.72 -7.59 15.45
N VAL A 3 -6.27 -8.38 14.50
CA VAL A 3 -5.43 -7.89 13.39
C VAL A 3 -6.36 -7.54 12.24
N ILE A 4 -6.22 -6.36 11.68
CA ILE A 4 -6.96 -5.90 10.51
C ILE A 4 -5.98 -5.84 9.34
N THR A 5 -6.40 -6.35 8.18
CA THR A 5 -5.70 -6.21 6.90
C THR A 5 -6.63 -5.51 5.91
N LEU A 6 -6.09 -4.54 5.20
CA LEU A 6 -6.85 -3.73 4.23
C LEU A 6 -5.97 -3.25 3.08
N ASP A 7 -6.60 -2.66 2.08
CA ASP A 7 -5.97 -2.06 0.90
C ASP A 7 -5.01 -3.01 0.17
N PRO A 8 -5.49 -4.17 -0.30
CA PRO A 8 -4.65 -5.10 -1.04
C PRO A 8 -4.25 -4.51 -2.39
N MET A 9 -2.97 -4.63 -2.72
CA MET A 9 -2.40 -4.26 -4.02
C MET A 9 -1.59 -5.41 -4.58
N LEU A 10 -1.89 -5.82 -5.81
CA LEU A 10 -1.16 -6.85 -6.52
C LEU A 10 -0.10 -6.21 -7.43
N PHE A 11 1.15 -6.61 -7.25
CA PHE A 11 2.27 -6.24 -8.12
C PHE A 11 2.75 -7.47 -8.89
N GLU A 12 2.92 -7.36 -10.20
CA GLU A 12 3.57 -8.35 -11.05
C GLU A 12 4.95 -7.83 -11.46
N ASP A 13 6.00 -8.60 -11.17
CA ASP A 13 7.37 -8.26 -11.58
C ASP A 13 7.65 -8.70 -13.02
N ASP A 14 8.81 -8.32 -13.56
CA ASP A 14 9.23 -8.61 -14.95
C ASP A 14 9.32 -10.11 -15.22
N ASP A 15 9.67 -10.92 -14.22
CA ASP A 15 9.74 -12.38 -14.28
C ASP A 15 8.39 -13.09 -14.12
N LYS A 16 7.29 -12.31 -14.06
CA LYS A 16 5.90 -12.77 -13.83
C LYS A 16 5.60 -13.25 -12.42
N SER A 17 6.56 -13.15 -11.51
CA SER A 17 6.27 -13.35 -10.07
C SER A 17 5.28 -12.30 -9.58
N GLN A 18 4.33 -12.71 -8.76
CA GLN A 18 3.27 -11.85 -8.24
C GLN A 18 3.39 -11.68 -6.73
N TYR A 19 3.17 -10.47 -6.27
CA TYR A 19 3.32 -10.05 -4.89
C TYR A 19 2.08 -9.30 -4.43
N LEU A 20 1.51 -9.73 -3.31
CA LEU A 20 0.38 -9.06 -2.66
C LEU A 20 0.91 -8.17 -1.54
N TYR A 21 0.70 -6.87 -1.64
CA TYR A 21 0.93 -5.91 -0.57
C TYR A 21 -0.37 -5.56 0.12
N PHE A 22 -0.31 -5.24 1.39
CA PHE A 22 -1.48 -4.89 2.18
C PHE A 22 -1.10 -4.11 3.44
N THR A 23 -2.00 -3.27 3.89
CA THR A 23 -1.87 -2.60 5.18
C THR A 23 -2.21 -3.56 6.31
N THR A 24 -1.50 -3.46 7.43
CA THR A 24 -1.79 -4.18 8.66
C THR A 24 -2.06 -3.22 9.81
N TRP A 25 -2.98 -3.60 10.69
CA TRP A 25 -3.18 -2.94 11.96
C TRP A 25 -3.28 -3.98 13.08
N GLY A 26 -2.64 -3.68 14.23
CA GLY A 26 -2.64 -4.56 15.39
C GLY A 26 -1.46 -5.54 15.47
N ILE A 27 -0.51 -5.50 14.49
CA ILE A 27 0.73 -6.28 14.51
C ILE A 27 1.89 -5.41 15.01
N PHE A 28 2.02 -4.21 14.43
CA PHE A 28 2.97 -3.21 14.87
C PHE A 28 2.31 -2.29 15.90
N ASP A 29 3.10 -1.45 16.54
CA ASP A 29 2.57 -0.33 17.32
C ASP A 29 1.98 0.70 16.34
N GLY A 30 0.69 0.49 16.01
CA GLY A 30 -0.04 1.23 14.99
C GLY A 30 -0.26 0.44 13.70
N PHE A 31 -0.15 1.11 12.59
CA PHE A 31 -0.28 0.54 11.24
C PHE A 31 1.08 0.06 10.70
N GLY A 32 1.04 -0.81 9.70
CA GLY A 32 2.21 -1.33 9.03
C GLY A 32 1.88 -1.87 7.65
N CYS A 33 2.87 -2.41 6.98
CA CYS A 33 2.73 -3.00 5.66
C CYS A 33 3.23 -4.46 5.66
N GLY A 34 2.49 -5.32 4.98
CA GLY A 34 2.90 -6.69 4.70
C GLY A 34 3.04 -6.93 3.20
N VAL A 35 3.86 -7.89 2.84
CA VAL A 35 4.00 -8.40 1.48
C VAL A 35 4.07 -9.91 1.47
N ALA A 36 3.44 -10.54 0.48
CA ALA A 36 3.49 -11.97 0.28
C ALA A 36 3.64 -12.31 -1.20
N LYS A 37 4.60 -13.18 -1.53
CA LYS A 37 4.78 -13.71 -2.88
C LYS A 37 3.80 -14.85 -3.12
N LEU A 38 3.06 -14.80 -4.22
CA LEU A 38 2.21 -15.89 -4.65
C LEU A 38 3.07 -17.06 -5.14
N LYS A 39 2.58 -18.28 -4.95
CA LYS A 39 3.19 -19.46 -5.56
C LYS A 39 3.08 -19.40 -7.07
N ASP A 40 4.07 -19.95 -7.76
CA ASP A 40 4.02 -20.10 -9.21
C ASP A 40 2.81 -20.95 -9.62
N GLY A 41 2.09 -20.48 -10.60
CA GLY A 41 0.87 -21.09 -11.08
C GLY A 41 -0.28 -20.10 -11.14
N GLU A 42 -1.29 -20.43 -11.91
CA GLU A 42 -2.47 -19.60 -12.02
C GLU A 42 -3.17 -19.49 -10.66
N PHE A 43 -3.49 -18.27 -10.29
CA PHE A 43 -4.37 -18.00 -9.15
C PHE A 43 -5.78 -18.51 -9.51
N ASP A 44 -6.02 -19.79 -9.24
CA ASP A 44 -7.33 -20.38 -9.44
C ASP A 44 -8.27 -19.92 -8.31
N VAL A 45 -9.08 -18.93 -8.60
CA VAL A 45 -10.11 -18.42 -7.67
C VAL A 45 -11.13 -19.49 -7.29
N ASN A 46 -11.26 -20.57 -8.10
CA ASN A 46 -12.15 -21.68 -7.82
C ASN A 46 -11.54 -22.67 -6.84
N ALA A 47 -10.21 -22.72 -6.74
CA ALA A 47 -9.49 -23.52 -5.75
C ALA A 47 -9.48 -22.89 -4.36
N LEU A 48 -10.05 -21.70 -4.16
CA LEU A 48 -10.20 -21.08 -2.84
C LEU A 48 -11.04 -21.99 -1.95
N PRO A 49 -10.48 -22.54 -0.85
CA PRO A 49 -11.24 -23.37 0.06
C PRO A 49 -12.52 -22.66 0.51
N ALA A 50 -13.64 -23.35 0.46
CA ALA A 50 -14.97 -22.80 0.78
C ALA A 50 -15.07 -22.15 2.18
N GLY A 51 -14.11 -22.44 3.07
CA GLY A 51 -14.01 -21.89 4.42
C GLY A 51 -13.41 -20.50 4.53
N ILE A 52 -12.69 -20.01 3.51
CA ILE A 52 -12.00 -18.69 3.57
C ILE A 52 -13.00 -17.54 3.71
N LYS A 53 -14.20 -17.68 3.20
CA LYS A 53 -15.25 -16.64 3.24
C LYS A 53 -15.75 -16.29 4.65
N ARG A 54 -15.49 -17.09 5.66
CA ARG A 54 -16.07 -16.90 7.01
C ARG A 54 -15.05 -16.66 8.12
N ASP A 55 -13.83 -17.11 8.01
CA ASP A 55 -12.86 -17.11 9.11
C ASP A 55 -11.86 -15.92 9.06
N ALA A 56 -12.01 -15.01 8.14
CA ALA A 56 -11.20 -13.78 8.10
C ALA A 56 -11.34 -12.92 9.39
N ARG A 57 -12.30 -13.23 10.26
CA ARG A 57 -12.53 -12.55 11.55
C ARG A 57 -11.89 -13.25 12.75
N ARG A 58 -11.31 -14.42 12.59
CA ARG A 58 -10.66 -15.19 13.65
C ARG A 58 -9.19 -15.39 13.35
N TRP A 59 -8.42 -14.35 13.62
CA TRP A 59 -6.98 -14.50 13.76
C TRP A 59 -6.70 -15.17 15.10
N HIS A 60 -6.21 -16.39 15.05
CA HIS A 60 -5.68 -17.04 16.22
C HIS A 60 -4.27 -16.49 16.49
N GLU A 61 -3.96 -16.29 17.75
CA GLU A 61 -2.68 -15.81 18.27
C GLU A 61 -1.48 -16.64 17.76
N ASP A 62 -1.74 -17.84 17.23
CA ASP A 62 -0.76 -18.78 16.73
C ASP A 62 -0.34 -18.56 15.26
N ARG A 63 -0.89 -17.57 14.57
CA ARG A 63 -0.55 -17.28 13.16
C ARG A 63 0.12 -15.94 13.01
N PRO A 64 1.46 -15.92 12.87
CA PRO A 64 2.23 -14.67 12.84
C PRO A 64 2.01 -13.83 11.58
N PHE A 65 1.32 -14.37 10.55
CA PHE A 65 1.10 -13.65 9.28
C PHE A 65 -0.38 -13.45 8.98
N PRO A 66 -0.82 -12.20 8.74
CA PRO A 66 -2.25 -11.85 8.69
C PRO A 66 -2.90 -12.13 7.32
N ILE A 67 -2.67 -13.27 6.72
CA ILE A 67 -3.31 -13.70 5.47
C ILE A 67 -4.01 -15.04 5.69
N ALA A 68 -5.31 -15.07 5.42
CA ALA A 68 -6.13 -16.28 5.59
C ALA A 68 -5.78 -17.40 4.60
N ALA A 69 -5.26 -17.06 3.42
CA ALA A 69 -4.95 -17.99 2.33
C ALA A 69 -3.47 -18.40 2.29
N ASP A 70 -2.96 -18.87 3.41
CA ASP A 70 -1.54 -19.22 3.58
C ASP A 70 -0.99 -20.19 2.52
N SER A 71 -1.86 -21.06 1.99
CA SER A 71 -1.50 -22.04 0.97
C SER A 71 -1.13 -21.45 -0.40
N PHE A 72 -1.55 -20.21 -0.70
CA PHE A 72 -1.27 -19.53 -1.97
C PHE A 72 0.06 -18.79 -2.01
N PHE A 73 0.72 -18.64 -0.87
CA PHE A 73 1.94 -17.85 -0.76
C PHE A 73 3.15 -18.74 -0.44
N CYS A 74 4.28 -18.48 -1.09
CA CYS A 74 5.55 -19.18 -0.83
C CYS A 74 6.48 -18.36 0.07
N GLU A 75 6.44 -17.05 -0.01
CA GLU A 75 7.25 -16.15 0.79
C GLU A 75 6.38 -15.06 1.39
N LYS A 76 6.71 -14.62 2.61
CA LYS A 76 5.94 -13.63 3.36
C LYS A 76 6.87 -12.76 4.18
N ARG A 77 6.57 -11.47 4.21
CA ARG A 77 7.32 -10.51 5.02
C ARG A 77 6.40 -9.44 5.60
N LEU A 78 6.56 -9.17 6.88
CA LEU A 78 6.09 -7.93 7.48
C LEU A 78 7.22 -6.90 7.35
N ILE A 79 6.96 -5.80 6.64
CA ILE A 79 7.98 -4.78 6.40
C ILE A 79 8.11 -3.96 7.69
N PRO A 80 9.30 -3.91 8.30
CA PRO A 80 9.49 -3.21 9.57
C PRO A 80 9.25 -1.70 9.43
N ASN A 81 8.71 -1.07 10.47
CA ASN A 81 8.54 0.38 10.53
C ASN A 81 9.86 1.17 10.53
N THR A 82 11.00 0.49 10.66
CA THR A 82 12.33 1.06 10.45
C THR A 82 12.68 1.27 8.98
N GLU A 83 12.03 0.55 8.06
CA GLU A 83 12.19 0.69 6.62
C GLU A 83 11.16 1.66 6.00
N LEU A 84 10.02 1.79 6.66
CA LEU A 84 8.95 2.72 6.30
C LEU A 84 8.75 3.70 7.46
N LYS A 85 8.11 4.83 7.19
CA LYS A 85 7.89 5.84 8.23
C LYS A 85 6.41 6.20 8.28
N ASP A 86 5.82 6.10 9.47
CA ASP A 86 4.46 6.57 9.73
C ASP A 86 3.42 5.99 8.75
N VAL A 87 3.49 4.66 8.52
CA VAL A 87 2.54 3.96 7.65
C VAL A 87 1.13 4.07 8.23
N PHE A 88 0.18 4.41 7.37
CA PHE A 88 -1.22 4.38 7.72
C PHE A 88 -2.00 3.40 6.83
N GLU A 89 -1.99 3.58 5.49
CA GLU A 89 -2.75 2.74 4.57
C GLU A 89 -2.26 2.84 3.10
N ALA A 90 -2.96 2.14 2.19
CA ALA A 90 -2.83 2.25 0.75
C ALA A 90 -1.42 2.01 0.20
N PRO A 91 -0.77 0.87 0.48
CA PRO A 91 0.49 0.54 -0.17
C PRO A 91 0.29 0.37 -1.67
N PHE A 92 1.21 0.91 -2.46
CA PHE A 92 1.26 0.74 -3.89
C PHE A 92 2.71 0.53 -4.35
N VAL A 93 2.94 -0.46 -5.20
CA VAL A 93 4.29 -0.77 -5.68
C VAL A 93 4.37 -0.70 -7.20
N PHE A 94 5.45 -0.11 -7.67
CA PHE A 94 5.83 -0.14 -9.08
C PHE A 94 7.34 -0.26 -9.21
N LYS A 95 7.80 -0.70 -10.39
CA LYS A 95 9.21 -0.82 -10.72
C LYS A 95 9.59 0.16 -11.83
N ARG A 96 10.72 0.83 -11.67
CA ARG A 96 11.29 1.70 -12.70
C ARG A 96 12.81 1.62 -12.67
N ASN A 97 13.42 1.36 -13.83
CA ASN A 97 14.89 1.27 -13.98
C ASN A 97 15.55 0.32 -12.95
N GLY A 98 14.92 -0.83 -12.68
CA GLY A 98 15.42 -1.82 -11.71
C GLY A 98 15.22 -1.47 -10.24
N ILE A 99 14.61 -0.33 -9.94
CA ILE A 99 14.29 0.11 -8.58
C ILE A 99 12.80 -0.15 -8.29
N TYR A 100 12.53 -0.76 -7.16
CA TYR A 100 11.17 -0.95 -6.63
C TYR A 100 10.80 0.23 -5.76
N TYR A 101 9.69 0.86 -6.05
CA TYR A 101 9.12 1.98 -5.31
C TYR A 101 7.90 1.49 -4.54
N LEU A 102 7.97 1.48 -3.24
CA LEU A 102 6.82 1.25 -2.37
C LEU A 102 6.33 2.61 -1.89
N THR A 103 5.17 3.00 -2.35
CA THR A 103 4.48 4.23 -1.96
C THR A 103 3.31 3.89 -1.04
N TYR A 104 2.97 4.77 -0.11
CA TYR A 104 1.92 4.52 0.88
C TYR A 104 1.41 5.82 1.47
N SER A 105 0.21 5.78 2.05
CA SER A 105 -0.37 6.93 2.74
C SER A 105 0.02 6.94 4.22
N SER A 106 0.19 8.13 4.75
CA SER A 106 0.58 8.42 6.14
C SER A 106 -0.27 9.52 6.74
N GLY A 107 -0.22 9.68 8.05
CA GLY A 107 -1.03 10.63 8.79
C GLY A 107 -2.49 10.21 8.90
N SER A 108 -3.38 11.11 9.28
CA SER A 108 -4.81 10.80 9.42
C SER A 108 -5.58 11.20 8.18
N CYS A 109 -6.31 10.26 7.59
CA CYS A 109 -7.15 10.51 6.41
C CYS A 109 -8.27 11.54 6.63
N HIS A 110 -8.51 11.96 7.87
CA HIS A 110 -9.48 13.00 8.23
C HIS A 110 -8.91 14.41 8.31
N THR A 111 -7.60 14.56 8.25
CA THR A 111 -6.91 15.82 8.49
C THR A 111 -5.90 16.17 7.41
N ASP A 112 -5.37 17.37 7.45
CA ASP A 112 -4.32 17.87 6.55
C ASP A 112 -2.96 17.19 6.76
N THR A 113 -2.85 16.31 7.77
CA THR A 113 -1.66 15.46 7.97
C THR A 113 -1.60 14.28 7.02
N TYR A 114 -2.71 13.96 6.33
CA TYR A 114 -2.73 12.89 5.34
C TYR A 114 -1.85 13.24 4.15
N ARG A 115 -1.01 12.31 3.73
CA ARG A 115 0.03 12.52 2.73
C ARG A 115 0.47 11.21 2.12
N VAL A 116 1.20 11.26 1.01
CA VAL A 116 1.84 10.09 0.39
C VAL A 116 3.34 10.16 0.62
N GLN A 117 3.90 9.07 1.11
CA GLN A 117 5.33 8.84 1.29
C GLN A 117 5.83 7.68 0.44
N TYR A 118 7.17 7.54 0.31
CA TYR A 118 7.74 6.42 -0.41
C TYR A 118 9.05 5.92 0.18
N ALA A 119 9.32 4.66 -0.12
CA ALA A 119 10.57 3.98 0.12
C ALA A 119 11.00 3.21 -1.13
N THR A 120 12.28 2.92 -1.26
CA THR A 120 12.81 2.21 -2.44
C THR A 120 13.62 0.98 -2.04
N SER A 121 13.64 -0.02 -2.93
CA SER A 121 14.53 -1.18 -2.85
C SER A 121 15.21 -1.43 -4.18
N THR A 122 16.47 -1.81 -4.15
CA THR A 122 17.23 -2.32 -5.31
C THR A 122 17.46 -3.82 -5.21
N GLU A 123 17.08 -4.45 -4.10
CA GLU A 123 17.29 -5.87 -3.86
C GLU A 123 16.10 -6.74 -4.32
N GLY A 124 14.89 -6.19 -4.25
CA GLY A 124 13.72 -6.92 -4.70
C GLY A 124 12.40 -6.29 -4.26
N PRO A 125 11.28 -6.84 -4.76
CA PRO A 125 9.95 -6.34 -4.45
C PRO A 125 9.56 -6.52 -2.98
N MET A 126 10.16 -7.46 -2.27
CA MET A 126 9.92 -7.65 -0.84
C MET A 126 10.83 -6.80 0.06
N GLY A 127 11.68 -5.96 -0.52
CA GLY A 127 12.67 -5.16 0.20
C GLY A 127 14.00 -5.90 0.42
N PRO A 128 14.90 -5.39 1.31
CA PRO A 128 14.65 -4.30 2.26
C PRO A 128 14.42 -2.96 1.57
N PHE A 129 13.58 -2.13 2.18
CA PHE A 129 13.26 -0.80 1.69
C PHE A 129 14.01 0.28 2.48
N THR A 130 14.36 1.33 1.78
CA THR A 130 14.93 2.55 2.37
C THR A 130 13.95 3.69 2.19
N TYR A 131 13.50 4.29 3.28
CA TYR A 131 12.64 5.48 3.27
C TYR A 131 13.32 6.63 2.52
N ARG A 132 12.57 7.34 1.67
CA ARG A 132 13.08 8.41 0.83
C ARG A 132 12.44 9.76 1.06
N GLY A 133 11.19 9.82 1.48
CA GLY A 133 10.51 11.08 1.73
C GLY A 133 9.04 11.09 1.38
N GLU A 134 8.52 12.27 1.18
CA GLU A 134 7.13 12.56 0.84
C GLU A 134 6.99 12.87 -0.65
N ILE A 135 5.89 12.43 -1.26
CA ILE A 135 5.55 12.70 -2.67
C ILE A 135 4.44 13.75 -2.75
N LEU A 136 3.40 13.58 -1.93
CA LEU A 136 2.25 14.49 -1.85
C LEU A 136 2.03 14.90 -0.41
N THR A 137 1.86 16.19 -0.22
CA THR A 137 1.52 16.79 1.08
C THR A 137 0.44 17.85 0.89
N THR A 138 -0.15 18.29 1.98
CA THR A 138 -1.04 19.44 1.97
C THR A 138 -0.30 20.68 1.42
N ASN A 139 -0.92 21.33 0.44
CA ASN A 139 -0.47 22.60 -0.12
C ASN A 139 -1.63 23.59 -0.07
N GLU A 140 -1.64 24.44 0.96
CA GLU A 140 -2.72 25.39 1.19
C GLU A 140 -2.82 26.44 0.07
N ASN A 141 -1.70 26.82 -0.54
CA ASN A 141 -1.67 27.79 -1.64
C ASN A 141 -2.37 27.26 -2.89
N GLU A 142 -2.36 25.96 -3.11
CA GLU A 142 -3.02 25.27 -4.23
C GLU A 142 -4.33 24.63 -3.82
N THR A 143 -4.78 24.87 -2.59
CA THR A 143 -6.02 24.28 -2.07
C THR A 143 -6.03 22.76 -2.02
N VAL A 144 -4.85 22.14 -1.92
CA VAL A 144 -4.70 20.71 -1.75
C VAL A 144 -4.62 20.37 -0.28
N HIS A 145 -5.62 19.70 0.25
CA HIS A 145 -5.71 19.32 1.65
C HIS A 145 -5.81 17.82 1.80
N GLY A 146 -4.97 17.23 2.64
CA GLY A 146 -4.99 15.81 2.97
C GLY A 146 -4.95 14.89 1.73
N PRO A 147 -3.96 15.03 0.82
CA PRO A 147 -3.87 14.17 -0.36
C PRO A 147 -3.40 12.78 0.04
N GLY A 148 -4.02 11.74 -0.53
CA GLY A 148 -3.61 10.37 -0.23
C GLY A 148 -4.44 9.31 -0.92
N HIS A 149 -4.30 8.06 -0.46
CA HIS A 149 -4.93 6.85 -0.98
C HIS A 149 -4.82 6.77 -2.51
N HIS A 150 -3.59 6.76 -2.96
CA HIS A 150 -3.19 6.94 -4.34
C HIS A 150 -3.01 5.62 -5.08
N SER A 151 -2.87 5.75 -6.39
CA SER A 151 -2.32 4.74 -7.28
C SER A 151 -1.38 5.40 -8.29
N ILE A 152 -0.48 4.62 -8.88
CA ILE A 152 0.43 5.11 -9.92
C ILE A 152 -0.01 4.52 -11.25
N LEU A 153 -0.18 5.38 -12.24
CA LEU A 153 -0.51 5.02 -13.60
C LEU A 153 0.72 5.28 -14.50
N ASN A 154 1.13 4.26 -15.23
CA ASN A 154 2.17 4.38 -16.25
C ASN A 154 1.52 4.40 -17.65
N ILE A 155 1.84 5.41 -18.44
CA ILE A 155 1.39 5.53 -19.84
C ILE A 155 2.61 5.84 -20.71
N GLY A 156 3.14 4.82 -21.37
CA GLY A 156 4.42 4.92 -22.06
C GLY A 156 5.55 5.28 -21.09
N ASP A 157 6.27 6.36 -21.38
CA ASP A 157 7.35 6.84 -20.52
C ASP A 157 6.89 7.79 -19.39
N ASN A 158 5.61 8.07 -19.32
CA ASN A 158 5.06 9.01 -18.33
C ASN A 158 4.41 8.28 -17.18
N TYR A 159 4.65 8.81 -15.98
CA TYR A 159 4.04 8.35 -14.75
C TYR A 159 3.09 9.42 -14.21
N TYR A 160 1.96 8.99 -13.71
CA TYR A 160 0.96 9.85 -13.10
C TYR A 160 0.58 9.28 -11.74
N ILE A 161 0.40 10.16 -10.77
CA ILE A 161 -0.18 9.80 -9.48
C ILE A 161 -1.66 10.19 -9.47
N VAL A 162 -2.52 9.21 -9.26
CA VAL A 162 -3.96 9.40 -9.09
C VAL A 162 -4.26 9.30 -7.61
N TYR A 163 -4.88 10.30 -7.03
CA TYR A 163 -5.10 10.37 -5.59
C TYR A 163 -6.40 11.10 -5.27
N HIS A 164 -6.82 11.09 -4.02
CA HIS A 164 -7.86 12.01 -3.58
C HIS A 164 -7.29 13.11 -2.68
N ARG A 165 -7.95 14.23 -2.66
CA ARG A 165 -7.79 15.30 -1.67
C ARG A 165 -9.13 15.56 -0.98
N HIS A 166 -9.13 16.24 0.15
CA HIS A 166 -10.36 16.79 0.72
C HIS A 166 -10.99 17.75 -0.30
N ASN A 167 -12.32 17.81 -0.36
CA ASN A 167 -13.00 18.66 -1.34
C ASN A 167 -12.69 20.16 -1.10
N ASN A 168 -12.78 20.93 -2.17
CA ASN A 168 -12.61 22.37 -2.13
C ASN A 168 -13.93 23.06 -2.58
N PRO A 169 -14.51 23.98 -1.78
CA PRO A 169 -14.05 24.38 -0.45
C PRO A 169 -14.05 23.22 0.53
N LYS A 170 -13.09 23.20 1.44
CA LYS A 170 -12.91 22.13 2.42
C LYS A 170 -14.13 22.00 3.31
N SER A 171 -14.73 20.82 3.33
CA SER A 171 -15.85 20.52 4.22
C SER A 171 -15.37 20.05 5.60
N VAL A 172 -16.26 20.10 6.56
CA VAL A 172 -16.01 19.57 7.93
C VAL A 172 -15.92 18.04 7.97
N HIS A 173 -16.34 17.36 6.90
CA HIS A 173 -16.27 15.91 6.78
C HIS A 173 -15.07 15.48 5.96
N GLY A 174 -14.07 14.83 6.60
CA GLY A 174 -12.87 14.31 5.96
C GLY A 174 -13.13 13.22 4.91
N PHE A 175 -14.37 12.78 4.70
CA PHE A 175 -14.76 11.85 3.64
C PHE A 175 -15.32 12.53 2.39
N ASN A 176 -15.57 13.82 2.42
CA ASN A 176 -15.91 14.57 1.20
C ASN A 176 -14.61 14.84 0.43
N ARG A 177 -14.47 14.19 -0.72
CA ARG A 177 -13.19 14.11 -1.44
C ARG A 177 -13.37 14.34 -2.93
N GLN A 178 -12.29 14.78 -3.54
CA GLN A 178 -12.18 14.96 -4.99
C GLN A 178 -10.99 14.15 -5.50
N VAL A 179 -11.17 13.47 -6.63
CA VAL A 179 -10.09 12.77 -7.33
C VAL A 179 -9.22 13.80 -8.05
N CYS A 180 -7.92 13.62 -7.94
CA CYS A 180 -6.89 14.42 -8.59
C CYS A 180 -5.94 13.51 -9.36
N VAL A 181 -5.31 14.08 -10.39
CA VAL A 181 -4.27 13.41 -11.19
C VAL A 181 -3.16 14.42 -11.44
N ASP A 182 -1.93 14.05 -11.09
CA ASP A 182 -0.74 14.84 -11.36
C ASP A 182 0.34 14.00 -12.03
N ARG A 183 1.23 14.68 -12.76
CA ARG A 183 2.38 14.02 -13.33
C ARG A 183 3.41 13.72 -12.25
N LEU A 184 3.88 12.48 -12.19
CA LEU A 184 4.96 12.07 -11.30
C LEU A 184 6.29 12.23 -12.04
N SER A 185 7.18 13.07 -11.50
CA SER A 185 8.53 13.28 -12.02
C SER A 185 9.56 12.52 -11.17
N PHE A 186 10.66 12.15 -11.80
CA PHE A 186 11.78 11.47 -11.15
C PHE A 186 13.05 12.29 -11.43
N ASP A 187 13.75 12.62 -10.39
CA ASP A 187 15.05 13.31 -10.43
C ASP A 187 16.21 12.32 -10.67
#